data_a4598cfbd5fc228395bd8e51c56eb857
#
_entry.id   a4598cfbd5fc228395bd8e51c56eb857
#
_cell.length_a   1.000
_cell.length_b   1.000
_cell.length_c   1.000
_cell.angle_alpha   90.00
_cell.angle_beta   90.00
_cell.angle_gamma   90.00
#
_symmetry.space_group_name_H-M   'P 1'
#
loop_
_entity.id
_entity.type
_entity.pdbx_description
1 polymer ?
#
loop_
_entity_poly.entity_id
_entity_poly.type
_entity_poly.pdbx_seq_one_letter_code
_entity_poly.pdbx_strand_id
1 'polypeptide(L)'
;MAKGAKKGGRVRDKWRDKQWVVVNAPSAFGGSPLNYIPITDVEQAIGRVIENTMFDVLKQDPTQHQIKLYVQIDKIMDGTACTIFKGHEYAKEFLRSLIRRGSSMITYFHDYTTLDGFRFRVALIAFTQRRVNSSKKHEIRLISERVLAERISKMTADQFAQEVTMGKLASDVMAEVKKITIIRHLGIKKTTLISTPQSRAIEEAKPTEAVVTES
;
A
#
# COMPACT_ATOMS: atom_id res chain seq x y z
N MET A 1 -43.19 36.23 -29.62
CA MET A 1 -42.84 35.35 -28.47
C MET A 1 -41.38 35.56 -28.15
N ALA A 2 -41.08 36.30 -27.08
CA ALA A 2 -39.70 36.59 -26.65
C ALA A 2 -39.17 35.40 -25.84
N LYS A 3 -38.09 34.76 -26.32
CA LYS A 3 -37.33 33.73 -25.56
C LYS A 3 -36.62 34.40 -24.40
N GLY A 4 -37.09 34.14 -23.18
CA GLY A 4 -36.43 34.60 -21.95
C GLY A 4 -35.00 34.09 -21.88
N ALA A 5 -34.04 35.00 -21.80
CA ALA A 5 -32.63 34.73 -21.58
C ALA A 5 -32.47 34.02 -20.22
N LYS A 6 -31.96 32.79 -20.20
CA LYS A 6 -31.57 32.12 -18.98
C LYS A 6 -30.47 32.95 -18.29
N LYS A 7 -30.78 33.54 -17.13
CA LYS A 7 -29.79 34.17 -16.26
C LYS A 7 -28.72 33.14 -15.93
N GLY A 8 -27.51 33.32 -16.48
CA GLY A 8 -26.35 32.53 -16.11
C GLY A 8 -26.09 32.65 -14.61
N GLY A 9 -26.30 31.57 -13.89
CA GLY A 9 -25.98 31.52 -12.47
C GLY A 9 -24.49 31.84 -12.28
N ARG A 10 -24.16 32.70 -11.34
CA ARG A 10 -22.78 33.06 -10.98
C ARG A 10 -22.04 31.76 -10.62
N VAL A 11 -21.01 31.44 -11.38
CA VAL A 11 -20.18 30.25 -11.10
C VAL A 11 -19.51 30.47 -9.74
N ARG A 12 -19.91 29.69 -8.74
CA ARG A 12 -19.33 29.75 -7.40
C ARG A 12 -17.92 29.17 -7.45
N ASP A 13 -16.95 29.92 -6.95
CA ASP A 13 -15.58 29.43 -6.84
C ASP A 13 -15.48 28.39 -5.73
N LYS A 14 -15.34 27.13 -6.13
CA LYS A 14 -15.24 26.00 -5.20
C LYS A 14 -13.98 26.02 -4.32
N TRP A 15 -12.94 26.78 -4.72
CA TRP A 15 -11.72 26.89 -3.94
C TRP A 15 -11.87 27.80 -2.70
N ARG A 16 -12.75 28.75 -2.75
CA ARG A 16 -13.01 29.70 -1.64
C ARG A 16 -13.53 29.00 -0.38
N ASP A 17 -14.24 27.88 -0.57
CA ASP A 17 -14.88 27.14 0.52
C ASP A 17 -13.96 26.03 1.10
N LYS A 18 -12.75 25.86 0.56
CA LYS A 18 -11.83 24.82 1.01
C LYS A 18 -11.01 25.26 2.21
N GLN A 19 -10.86 24.34 3.15
CA GLN A 19 -9.99 24.47 4.31
C GLN A 19 -8.79 23.53 4.17
N TRP A 20 -7.63 23.97 4.64
CA TRP A 20 -6.41 23.18 4.65
C TRP A 20 -6.33 22.34 5.91
N VAL A 21 -6.10 21.04 5.75
CA VAL A 21 -5.94 20.08 6.84
C VAL A 21 -4.55 19.48 6.75
N VAL A 22 -3.89 19.40 7.90
CA VAL A 22 -2.58 18.76 8.04
C VAL A 22 -2.77 17.24 8.08
N VAL A 23 -2.02 16.52 7.27
CA VAL A 23 -2.02 15.06 7.25
C VAL A 23 -0.83 14.54 8.02
N ASN A 24 -1.07 13.75 9.05
CA ASN A 24 -0.02 13.11 9.82
C ASN A 24 0.33 11.72 9.26
N ALA A 25 1.59 11.32 9.41
CA ALA A 25 2.02 9.97 9.12
C ALA A 25 1.29 8.95 10.00
N PRO A 26 1.14 7.70 9.55
CA PRO A 26 0.65 6.60 10.40
C PRO A 26 1.52 6.43 11.65
N SER A 27 0.93 5.82 12.70
CA SER A 27 1.63 5.43 13.94
C SER A 27 2.93 4.69 13.70
N ALA A 28 2.95 3.82 12.68
CA ALA A 28 4.13 3.09 12.23
C ALA A 28 5.35 3.98 11.92
N PHE A 29 5.13 5.23 11.52
CA PHE A 29 6.17 6.17 11.11
C PHE A 29 6.29 7.40 12.02
N GLY A 30 5.76 7.32 13.25
CA GLY A 30 5.95 8.35 14.28
C GLY A 30 5.02 9.55 14.22
N GLY A 31 3.94 9.52 13.42
CA GLY A 31 2.89 10.55 13.44
C GLY A 31 3.32 11.96 13.01
N SER A 32 4.48 12.11 12.34
CA SER A 32 4.97 13.42 11.88
C SER A 32 4.07 14.04 10.81
N PRO A 33 3.96 15.38 10.74
CA PRO A 33 3.18 16.04 9.69
C PRO A 33 3.84 15.79 8.32
N LEU A 34 3.03 15.36 7.33
CA LEU A 34 3.48 15.06 5.97
C LEU A 34 3.09 16.18 5.00
N ASN A 35 1.81 16.31 4.75
CA ASN A 35 1.28 17.18 3.70
C ASN A 35 0.08 17.97 4.19
N TYR A 36 -0.25 19.03 3.45
CA TYR A 36 -1.49 19.78 3.58
C TYR A 36 -2.44 19.39 2.45
N ILE A 37 -3.69 19.10 2.77
CA ILE A 37 -4.71 18.79 1.76
C ILE A 37 -5.88 19.75 1.89
N PRO A 38 -6.43 20.24 0.75
CA PRO A 38 -7.63 21.06 0.75
C PRO A 38 -8.87 20.17 0.83
N ILE A 39 -9.72 20.40 1.80
CA ILE A 39 -11.00 19.71 1.96
C ILE A 39 -12.13 20.73 2.07
N THR A 40 -13.31 20.38 1.55
CA THR A 40 -14.54 21.14 1.73
C THR A 40 -15.32 20.60 2.93
N ASP A 41 -15.53 19.27 2.93
CA ASP A 41 -16.28 18.56 3.97
C ASP A 41 -15.42 17.47 4.58
N VAL A 42 -15.48 17.34 5.90
CA VAL A 42 -14.70 16.34 6.65
C VAL A 42 -15.08 14.91 6.24
N GLU A 43 -16.37 14.64 6.05
CA GLU A 43 -16.86 13.30 5.68
C GLU A 43 -16.31 12.83 4.33
N GLN A 44 -16.19 13.74 3.36
CA GLN A 44 -15.65 13.39 2.03
C GLN A 44 -14.13 13.19 2.01
N ALA A 45 -13.43 13.61 3.05
CA ALA A 45 -12.00 13.44 3.16
C ALA A 45 -11.61 12.09 3.78
N ILE A 46 -12.49 11.49 4.61
CA ILE A 46 -12.28 10.15 5.17
C ILE A 46 -12.19 9.12 4.03
N GLY A 47 -11.22 8.24 4.13
CA GLY A 47 -10.96 7.22 3.11
C GLY A 47 -10.09 7.67 1.93
N ARG A 48 -9.79 8.98 1.78
CA ARG A 48 -8.83 9.44 0.76
C ARG A 48 -7.46 8.84 0.98
N VAL A 49 -6.80 8.50 -0.12
CA VAL A 49 -5.45 7.96 -0.12
C VAL A 49 -4.49 9.04 -0.61
N ILE A 50 -3.41 9.23 0.13
CA ILE A 50 -2.37 10.20 -0.16
C ILE A 50 -1.10 9.44 -0.49
N GLU A 51 -0.43 9.86 -1.57
CA GLU A 51 0.85 9.30 -2.01
C GLU A 51 1.98 10.22 -1.54
N ASN A 52 2.94 9.63 -0.83
CA ASN A 52 4.18 10.29 -0.40
C ASN A 52 5.36 9.39 -0.73
N THR A 53 6.56 9.96 -0.78
CA THR A 53 7.78 9.13 -0.83
C THR A 53 8.20 8.74 0.59
N MET A 54 8.91 7.64 0.71
CA MET A 54 9.50 7.24 2.00
C MET A 54 10.48 8.31 2.51
N PHE A 55 11.14 9.04 1.61
CA PHE A 55 12.01 10.15 1.95
C PHE A 55 11.27 11.31 2.64
N ASP A 56 10.04 11.64 2.19
CA ASP A 56 9.24 12.70 2.81
C ASP A 56 8.89 12.39 4.26
N VAL A 57 8.77 11.09 4.58
CA VAL A 57 8.41 10.60 5.92
C VAL A 57 9.63 10.55 6.83
N LEU A 58 10.73 9.93 6.39
CA LEU A 58 11.91 9.67 7.23
C LEU A 58 13.04 10.70 7.08
N LYS A 59 13.15 11.35 5.91
CA LYS A 59 14.16 12.39 5.59
C LYS A 59 15.61 11.92 5.85
N GLN A 60 15.91 10.64 5.64
CA GLN A 60 17.22 10.06 5.95
C GLN A 60 18.05 9.85 4.69
N ASP A 61 17.64 8.92 3.82
CA ASP A 61 18.43 8.47 2.68
C ASP A 61 17.80 8.83 1.32
N PRO A 62 18.58 9.31 0.33
CA PRO A 62 18.07 9.60 -1.02
C PRO A 62 17.48 8.39 -1.72
N THR A 63 17.93 7.16 -1.41
CA THR A 63 17.38 5.92 -1.98
C THR A 63 15.92 5.69 -1.62
N GLN A 64 15.44 6.34 -0.56
CA GLN A 64 14.05 6.26 -0.09
C GLN A 64 13.04 6.90 -1.07
N HIS A 65 13.48 7.72 -2.04
CA HIS A 65 12.62 8.19 -3.14
C HIS A 65 12.14 7.05 -4.06
N GLN A 66 12.80 5.89 -4.02
CA GLN A 66 12.39 4.72 -4.81
C GLN A 66 11.14 4.03 -4.27
N ILE A 67 10.74 4.35 -3.04
CA ILE A 67 9.59 3.76 -2.35
C ILE A 67 8.51 4.81 -2.17
N LYS A 68 7.36 4.56 -2.76
CA LYS A 68 6.14 5.35 -2.59
C LYS A 68 5.29 4.74 -1.49
N LEU A 69 4.84 5.56 -0.56
CA LEU A 69 3.94 5.19 0.53
C LEU A 69 2.54 5.70 0.22
N TYR A 70 1.56 4.86 0.46
CA TYR A 70 0.15 5.20 0.39
C TYR A 70 -0.42 5.18 1.81
N VAL A 71 -0.92 6.33 2.24
CA VAL A 71 -1.58 6.51 3.53
C VAL A 71 -3.03 6.88 3.31
N GLN A 72 -3.93 6.29 4.07
CA GLN A 72 -5.37 6.53 3.98
C GLN A 72 -5.83 7.30 5.21
N ILE A 73 -6.62 8.36 5.01
CA ILE A 73 -7.22 9.12 6.09
C ILE A 73 -8.28 8.26 6.78
N ASP A 74 -8.12 8.05 8.07
CA ASP A 74 -9.08 7.34 8.91
C ASP A 74 -10.00 8.31 9.64
N LYS A 75 -9.43 9.32 10.31
CA LYS A 75 -10.17 10.30 11.11
C LYS A 75 -9.55 11.68 10.95
N ILE A 76 -10.38 12.71 11.12
CA ILE A 76 -9.95 14.10 11.17
C ILE A 76 -10.37 14.68 12.52
N MET A 77 -9.40 15.22 13.27
CA MET A 77 -9.60 15.87 14.56
C MET A 77 -8.87 17.20 14.55
N ASP A 78 -9.55 18.27 14.93
CA ASP A 78 -8.98 19.63 15.12
C ASP A 78 -8.10 20.12 13.95
N GLY A 79 -8.54 19.89 12.71
CA GLY A 79 -7.80 20.30 11.52
C GLY A 79 -6.59 19.39 11.19
N THR A 80 -6.45 18.27 11.90
CA THR A 80 -5.40 17.27 11.67
C THR A 80 -6.01 15.94 11.26
N ALA A 81 -5.53 15.36 10.16
CA ALA A 81 -5.96 14.07 9.67
C ALA A 81 -5.03 12.96 10.18
N CYS A 82 -5.58 12.03 10.96
CA CYS A 82 -4.92 10.79 11.34
C CYS A 82 -5.03 9.79 10.20
N THR A 83 -3.94 9.09 9.90
CA THR A 83 -3.88 8.16 8.77
C THR A 83 -3.49 6.75 9.19
N ILE A 84 -3.90 5.78 8.37
CA ILE A 84 -3.48 4.39 8.46
C ILE A 84 -2.61 4.02 7.25
N PHE A 85 -1.73 3.04 7.43
CA PHE A 85 -0.91 2.52 6.33
C PHE A 85 -1.78 1.75 5.34
N LYS A 86 -1.90 2.27 4.11
CA LYS A 86 -2.64 1.62 3.03
C LYS A 86 -1.77 0.67 2.23
N GLY A 87 -0.49 0.97 2.12
CA GLY A 87 0.46 0.17 1.38
C GLY A 87 1.67 0.95 0.91
N HIS A 88 2.53 0.27 0.17
CA HIS A 88 3.66 0.89 -0.52
C HIS A 88 3.81 0.32 -1.93
N GLU A 89 4.57 1.03 -2.76
CA GLU A 89 4.94 0.57 -4.10
C GLU A 89 6.34 1.08 -4.48
N TYR A 90 7.12 0.26 -5.19
CA TYR A 90 8.35 0.75 -5.80
C TYR A 90 8.07 1.69 -6.96
N ALA A 91 8.85 2.74 -7.08
CA ALA A 91 8.81 3.65 -8.22
C ALA A 91 9.02 2.87 -9.53
N LYS A 92 8.25 3.21 -10.57
CA LYS A 92 8.29 2.51 -11.86
C LYS A 92 9.66 2.59 -12.52
N GLU A 93 10.35 3.70 -12.35
CA GLU A 93 11.69 3.96 -12.85
C GLU A 93 12.71 3.02 -12.22
N PHE A 94 12.62 2.83 -10.92
CA PHE A 94 13.47 1.88 -10.19
C PHE A 94 13.25 0.45 -10.67
N LEU A 95 11.99 0.01 -10.80
CA LEU A 95 11.70 -1.33 -11.32
C LEU A 95 12.22 -1.56 -12.73
N ARG A 96 12.12 -0.55 -13.61
CA ARG A 96 12.65 -0.61 -14.98
C ARG A 96 14.18 -0.73 -15.00
N SER A 97 14.88 -0.05 -14.11
CA SER A 97 16.34 -0.14 -14.01
C SER A 97 16.85 -1.52 -13.60
N LEU A 98 16.01 -2.30 -12.91
CA LEU A 98 16.34 -3.66 -12.48
C LEU A 98 16.19 -4.71 -13.59
N ILE A 99 15.44 -4.43 -14.65
CA ILE A 99 15.19 -5.37 -15.74
C ILE A 99 16.42 -5.40 -16.67
N ARG A 100 16.99 -6.59 -16.88
CA ARG A 100 18.15 -6.79 -17.80
C ARG A 100 17.97 -8.03 -18.65
N ARG A 101 18.51 -8.01 -19.87
CA ARG A 101 18.55 -9.19 -20.77
C ARG A 101 19.37 -10.32 -20.10
N GLY A 102 18.99 -11.57 -20.33
CA GLY A 102 19.66 -12.74 -19.77
C GLY A 102 19.34 -13.02 -18.29
N SER A 103 18.56 -12.20 -17.62
CA SER A 103 18.05 -12.43 -16.27
C SER A 103 16.60 -12.93 -16.28
N SER A 104 16.18 -13.56 -15.18
CA SER A 104 14.78 -13.92 -14.97
C SER A 104 14.15 -13.02 -13.92
N MET A 105 12.94 -12.53 -14.22
CA MET A 105 12.08 -11.85 -13.26
C MET A 105 11.06 -12.86 -12.72
N ILE A 106 10.95 -12.95 -11.41
CA ILE A 106 10.04 -13.84 -10.70
C ILE A 106 9.12 -12.95 -9.88
N THR A 107 7.83 -13.09 -10.08
CA THR A 107 6.82 -12.39 -9.28
C THR A 107 6.01 -13.40 -8.49
N TYR A 108 5.64 -13.03 -7.29
CA TYR A 108 4.80 -13.79 -6.40
C TYR A 108 3.80 -12.86 -5.71
N PHE A 109 2.55 -13.27 -5.63
CA PHE A 109 1.45 -12.52 -5.02
C PHE A 109 0.73 -13.41 -4.04
N HIS A 110 0.53 -12.92 -2.83
CA HIS A 110 -0.28 -13.62 -1.85
C HIS A 110 -0.89 -12.63 -0.85
N ASP A 111 -1.99 -13.07 -0.22
CA ASP A 111 -2.68 -12.30 0.80
C ASP A 111 -2.32 -12.84 2.18
N TYR A 112 -1.82 -11.96 3.04
CA TYR A 112 -1.43 -12.29 4.41
C TYR A 112 -2.29 -11.54 5.42
N THR A 113 -2.54 -12.17 6.55
CA THR A 113 -3.23 -11.56 7.68
C THR A 113 -2.23 -11.35 8.81
N THR A 114 -2.18 -10.11 9.34
CA THR A 114 -1.35 -9.76 10.51
C THR A 114 -2.01 -10.21 11.81
N LEU A 115 -1.27 -10.15 12.92
CA LEU A 115 -1.78 -10.48 14.25
C LEU A 115 -3.04 -9.67 14.62
N ASP A 116 -3.09 -8.40 14.22
CA ASP A 116 -4.20 -7.47 14.45
C ASP A 116 -5.42 -7.71 13.54
N GLY A 117 -5.39 -8.72 12.67
CA GLY A 117 -6.48 -9.03 11.75
C GLY A 117 -6.51 -8.19 10.46
N PHE A 118 -5.55 -7.30 10.23
CA PHE A 118 -5.43 -6.60 8.95
C PHE A 118 -4.98 -7.55 7.85
N ARG A 119 -5.63 -7.48 6.69
CA ARG A 119 -5.28 -8.30 5.53
C ARG A 119 -4.58 -7.47 4.47
N PHE A 120 -3.36 -7.86 4.16
CA PHE A 120 -2.53 -7.21 3.14
C PHE A 120 -2.24 -8.13 1.98
N ARG A 121 -2.38 -7.63 0.76
CA ARG A 121 -1.85 -8.26 -0.45
C ARG A 121 -0.41 -7.83 -0.64
N VAL A 122 0.49 -8.80 -0.70
CA VAL A 122 1.92 -8.59 -0.87
C VAL A 122 2.34 -9.08 -2.25
N ALA A 123 3.02 -8.22 -2.99
CA ALA A 123 3.63 -8.54 -4.29
C ALA A 123 5.15 -8.53 -4.15
N LEU A 124 5.75 -9.70 -4.12
CA LEU A 124 7.20 -9.87 -4.09
C LEU A 124 7.75 -9.95 -5.51
N ILE A 125 8.92 -9.37 -5.73
CA ILE A 125 9.65 -9.45 -6.99
C ILE A 125 11.11 -9.85 -6.73
N ALA A 126 11.60 -10.80 -7.52
CA ALA A 126 12.98 -11.22 -7.49
C ALA A 126 13.59 -11.19 -8.90
N PHE A 127 14.80 -10.64 -8.99
CA PHE A 127 15.60 -10.58 -10.21
C PHE A 127 16.84 -11.45 -10.02
N THR A 128 16.97 -12.47 -10.88
CA THR A 128 18.14 -13.35 -10.87
C THR A 128 19.29 -12.77 -11.67
N GLN A 129 20.52 -13.19 -11.40
CA GLN A 129 21.67 -12.76 -12.17
C GLN A 129 21.70 -13.39 -13.57
N ARG A 130 21.32 -14.68 -13.66
CA ARG A 130 21.25 -15.45 -14.91
C ARG A 130 19.83 -15.99 -15.11
N ARG A 131 19.54 -16.43 -16.33
CA ARG A 131 18.28 -17.09 -16.66
C ARG A 131 18.13 -18.40 -15.86
N VAL A 132 16.94 -18.62 -15.30
CA VAL A 132 16.63 -19.75 -14.42
C VAL A 132 15.45 -20.54 -14.97
N ASN A 133 15.48 -21.88 -14.82
CA ASN A 133 14.45 -22.80 -15.24
C ASN A 133 13.14 -22.61 -14.44
N SER A 134 12.03 -23.08 -15.00
CA SER A 134 10.69 -22.97 -14.39
C SER A 134 10.60 -23.65 -13.01
N SER A 135 11.22 -24.82 -12.83
CA SER A 135 11.25 -25.54 -11.54
C SER A 135 11.86 -24.70 -10.42
N LYS A 136 13.03 -24.10 -10.65
CA LYS A 136 13.66 -23.20 -9.66
C LYS A 136 12.85 -21.93 -9.41
N LYS A 137 12.16 -21.40 -10.43
CA LYS A 137 11.25 -20.24 -10.22
C LYS A 137 10.07 -20.62 -9.32
N HIS A 138 9.54 -21.83 -9.45
CA HIS A 138 8.47 -22.34 -8.60
C HIS A 138 8.96 -22.51 -7.16
N GLU A 139 10.11 -23.14 -6.98
CA GLU A 139 10.74 -23.34 -5.67
C GLU A 139 10.98 -22.00 -4.94
N ILE A 140 11.45 -20.97 -5.64
CA ILE A 140 11.63 -19.64 -5.09
C ILE A 140 10.29 -19.06 -4.60
N ARG A 141 9.19 -19.26 -5.32
CA ARG A 141 7.87 -18.80 -4.87
C ARG A 141 7.42 -19.51 -3.60
N LEU A 142 7.57 -20.83 -3.52
CA LEU A 142 7.20 -21.63 -2.35
C LEU A 142 7.99 -21.22 -1.10
N ILE A 143 9.30 -21.01 -1.25
CA ILE A 143 10.13 -20.53 -0.12
C ILE A 143 9.69 -19.14 0.31
N SER A 144 9.45 -18.23 -0.65
CA SER A 144 8.99 -16.88 -0.35
C SER A 144 7.66 -16.88 0.40
N GLU A 145 6.74 -17.76 -0.01
CA GLU A 145 5.44 -17.95 0.66
C GLU A 145 5.62 -18.39 2.11
N ARG A 146 6.39 -19.43 2.34
CA ARG A 146 6.62 -19.98 3.68
C ARG A 146 7.23 -18.95 4.62
N VAL A 147 8.33 -18.28 4.19
CA VAL A 147 9.02 -17.30 5.02
C VAL A 147 8.14 -16.10 5.35
N LEU A 148 7.42 -15.58 4.36
CA LEU A 148 6.51 -14.44 4.58
C LEU A 148 5.33 -14.83 5.48
N ALA A 149 4.75 -16.02 5.31
CA ALA A 149 3.65 -16.50 6.15
C ALA A 149 4.07 -16.61 7.62
N GLU A 150 5.24 -17.19 7.89
CA GLU A 150 5.77 -17.34 9.25
C GLU A 150 6.08 -16.02 9.94
N ARG A 151 6.54 -15.03 9.18
CA ARG A 151 6.90 -13.71 9.73
C ARG A 151 5.69 -12.82 9.94
N ILE A 152 4.85 -12.67 8.91
CA ILE A 152 3.74 -11.71 8.92
C ILE A 152 2.67 -12.10 9.94
N SER A 153 2.41 -13.40 10.15
CA SER A 153 1.45 -13.87 11.14
C SER A 153 1.81 -13.49 12.59
N LYS A 154 3.06 -13.18 12.87
CA LYS A 154 3.56 -12.82 14.21
C LYS A 154 3.69 -11.31 14.42
N MET A 155 3.43 -10.49 13.39
CA MET A 155 3.63 -9.04 13.42
C MET A 155 2.31 -8.29 13.56
N THR A 156 2.35 -7.13 14.21
CA THR A 156 1.27 -6.14 14.16
C THR A 156 1.29 -5.41 12.83
N ALA A 157 0.19 -4.72 12.49
CA ALA A 157 0.11 -3.95 11.24
C ALA A 157 1.18 -2.84 11.14
N ASP A 158 1.51 -2.19 12.26
CA ASP A 158 2.54 -1.15 12.31
C ASP A 158 3.95 -1.72 12.12
N GLN A 159 4.26 -2.84 12.78
CA GLN A 159 5.53 -3.54 12.58
C GLN A 159 5.67 -4.03 11.14
N PHE A 160 4.60 -4.58 10.57
CA PHE A 160 4.58 -4.99 9.17
C PHE A 160 4.87 -3.82 8.23
N ALA A 161 4.23 -2.65 8.44
CA ALA A 161 4.47 -1.46 7.64
C ALA A 161 5.94 -1.02 7.67
N GLN A 162 6.56 -1.01 8.86
CA GLN A 162 7.98 -0.66 9.01
C GLN A 162 8.91 -1.67 8.34
N GLU A 163 8.73 -2.97 8.60
CA GLU A 163 9.64 -4.01 8.10
C GLU A 163 9.57 -4.18 6.59
N VAL A 164 8.37 -4.00 6.01
CA VAL A 164 8.18 -4.04 4.57
C VAL A 164 8.89 -2.85 3.90
N THR A 165 8.70 -1.65 4.41
CA THR A 165 9.27 -0.43 3.81
C THR A 165 10.78 -0.34 4.01
N MET A 166 11.31 -0.80 5.15
CA MET A 166 12.74 -0.88 5.41
C MET A 166 13.41 -2.09 4.73
N GLY A 167 12.64 -3.01 4.13
CA GLY A 167 13.18 -4.14 3.39
C GLY A 167 13.69 -5.31 4.24
N LYS A 168 13.43 -5.33 5.55
CA LYS A 168 13.85 -6.43 6.44
C LYS A 168 13.24 -7.76 6.01
N LEU A 169 11.91 -7.80 5.76
CA LEU A 169 11.23 -8.99 5.25
C LEU A 169 11.82 -9.49 3.92
N ALA A 170 12.18 -8.57 3.03
CA ALA A 170 12.83 -8.92 1.78
C ALA A 170 14.23 -9.53 1.99
N SER A 171 14.98 -9.05 2.98
CA SER A 171 16.28 -9.58 3.34
C SER A 171 16.21 -11.02 3.88
N ASP A 172 15.21 -11.32 4.71
CA ASP A 172 14.98 -12.67 5.23
C ASP A 172 14.67 -13.67 4.11
N VAL A 173 13.76 -13.29 3.21
CA VAL A 173 13.46 -14.10 2.01
C VAL A 173 14.70 -14.27 1.13
N MET A 174 15.48 -13.19 0.94
CA MET A 174 16.70 -13.24 0.13
C MET A 174 17.73 -14.21 0.70
N ALA A 175 17.88 -14.29 2.02
CA ALA A 175 18.81 -15.23 2.67
C ALA A 175 18.50 -16.69 2.34
N GLU A 176 17.21 -17.06 2.34
CA GLU A 176 16.77 -18.42 2.01
C GLU A 176 16.89 -18.71 0.50
N VAL A 177 16.48 -17.78 -0.34
CA VAL A 177 16.46 -17.97 -1.80
C VAL A 177 17.87 -17.98 -2.39
N LYS A 178 18.84 -17.31 -1.79
CA LYS A 178 20.28 -17.38 -2.17
C LYS A 178 20.85 -18.80 -2.12
N LYS A 179 20.26 -19.70 -1.32
CA LYS A 179 20.66 -21.12 -1.28
C LYS A 179 20.38 -21.85 -2.58
N ILE A 180 19.42 -21.38 -3.38
CA ILE A 180 18.98 -22.04 -4.65
C ILE A 180 19.66 -21.42 -5.86
N THR A 181 19.75 -20.06 -5.89
CA THR A 181 20.27 -19.33 -7.06
C THR A 181 20.85 -17.99 -6.67
N ILE A 182 21.72 -17.46 -7.55
CA ILE A 182 22.29 -16.12 -7.35
C ILE A 182 21.23 -15.09 -7.73
N ILE A 183 20.78 -14.32 -6.73
CA ILE A 183 19.83 -13.24 -6.88
C ILE A 183 20.57 -11.91 -6.94
N ARG A 184 20.18 -11.05 -7.87
CA ARG A 184 20.68 -9.70 -7.98
C ARG A 184 19.92 -8.73 -7.08
N HIS A 185 18.60 -8.82 -7.10
CA HIS A 185 17.70 -8.00 -6.26
C HIS A 185 16.45 -8.80 -5.90
N LEU A 186 16.03 -8.70 -4.65
CA LEU A 186 14.76 -9.24 -4.16
C LEU A 186 14.13 -8.15 -3.28
N GLY A 187 12.87 -7.89 -3.50
CA GLY A 187 12.15 -6.89 -2.72
C GLY A 187 10.63 -7.08 -2.81
N ILE A 188 9.93 -6.40 -1.94
CA ILE A 188 8.48 -6.33 -1.99
C ILE A 188 8.12 -5.15 -2.88
N LYS A 189 7.65 -5.46 -4.09
CA LYS A 189 7.30 -4.48 -5.12
C LYS A 189 6.14 -3.59 -4.69
N LYS A 190 5.12 -4.22 -4.10
CA LYS A 190 3.87 -3.54 -3.73
C LYS A 190 3.20 -4.25 -2.57
N THR A 191 2.64 -3.48 -1.67
CA THR A 191 1.67 -3.96 -0.68
C THR A 191 0.39 -3.15 -0.79
N THR A 192 -0.75 -3.78 -0.48
CA THR A 192 -2.05 -3.11 -0.51
C THR A 192 -2.91 -3.67 0.61
N LEU A 193 -3.45 -2.81 1.44
CA LEU A 193 -4.46 -3.16 2.45
C LEU A 193 -5.76 -3.53 1.75
N ILE A 194 -6.22 -4.77 1.96
CA ILE A 194 -7.48 -5.29 1.41
C ILE A 194 -8.63 -5.00 2.37
N SER A 195 -8.48 -5.44 3.63
CA SER A 195 -9.51 -5.28 4.64
C SER A 195 -8.92 -4.94 6.00
N THR A 196 -9.65 -4.09 6.72
CA THR A 196 -9.41 -3.81 8.13
C THR A 196 -10.26 -4.76 8.98
N PRO A 197 -9.90 -5.03 10.25
CA PRO A 197 -10.72 -5.86 11.12
C PRO A 197 -12.15 -5.31 11.29
N GLN A 198 -12.31 -3.99 11.29
CA GLN A 198 -13.63 -3.33 11.36
C GLN A 198 -14.47 -3.55 10.10
N SER A 199 -13.88 -3.51 8.92
CA SER A 199 -14.60 -3.75 7.66
C SER A 199 -15.05 -5.21 7.52
N ARG A 200 -14.28 -6.15 8.05
CA ARG A 200 -14.67 -7.58 8.11
C ARG A 200 -15.88 -7.80 9.00
N ALA A 201 -15.89 -7.20 10.19
CA ALA A 201 -17.03 -7.31 11.09
C ALA A 201 -18.34 -6.79 10.47
N ILE A 202 -18.24 -5.75 9.62
CA ILE A 202 -19.38 -5.20 8.88
C ILE A 202 -19.80 -6.13 7.73
N GLU A 203 -18.86 -6.75 7.02
CA GLU A 203 -19.16 -7.69 5.92
C GLU A 203 -19.76 -9.00 6.45
N GLU A 204 -19.26 -9.53 7.57
CA GLU A 204 -19.79 -10.73 8.24
C GLU A 204 -21.16 -10.46 8.89
N ALA A 205 -21.43 -9.22 9.29
CA ALA A 205 -22.72 -8.81 9.86
C ALA A 205 -23.81 -8.52 8.82
N LYS A 206 -23.50 -8.46 7.52
CA LYS A 206 -24.49 -8.37 6.46
C LYS A 206 -25.08 -9.76 6.23
N PRO A 207 -26.35 -10.01 6.60
CA PRO A 207 -26.99 -11.29 6.34
C PRO A 207 -27.05 -11.52 4.84
N THR A 208 -26.85 -12.76 4.46
CA THR A 208 -27.00 -13.28 3.08
C THR A 208 -28.49 -13.24 2.69
N GLU A 209 -29.04 -12.06 2.49
CA GLU A 209 -30.36 -11.88 1.89
C GLU A 209 -30.21 -11.76 0.39
N ALA A 210 -30.09 -12.88 -0.28
CA ALA A 210 -30.45 -13.00 -1.70
C ALA A 210 -30.29 -14.44 -2.18
N VAL A 211 -31.17 -15.35 -1.79
CA VAL A 211 -31.66 -16.46 -2.66
C VAL A 211 -32.89 -17.07 -1.99
N VAL A 212 -34.03 -16.42 -2.05
CA VAL A 212 -35.35 -17.09 -2.03
C VAL A 212 -36.34 -16.13 -2.71
N THR A 213 -36.46 -16.22 -4.00
CA THR A 213 -37.69 -16.01 -4.77
C THR A 213 -37.37 -16.43 -6.18
N GLU A 214 -37.81 -17.64 -6.51
CA GLU A 214 -38.66 -17.94 -7.64
C GLU A 214 -38.75 -19.46 -7.79
N SER A 215 -39.85 -19.99 -7.37
CA SER A 215 -40.42 -21.21 -7.91
C SER A 215 -41.94 -20.99 -8.05
#